data_8f2ae7d59e0e952c0ff50f258b2a198c
#
_entry.id   8f2ae7d59e0e952c0ff50f258b2a198c
#
_cell.length_a   1.000
_cell.length_b   1.000
_cell.length_c   1.000
_cell.angle_alpha   90.00
_cell.angle_beta   90.00
_cell.angle_gamma   90.00
#
_symmetry.space_group_name_H-M   'P 1'
#
loop_
_entity.id
_entity.type
_entity.pdbx_description
1 polymer ?
#
loop_
_entity_poly.entity_id
_entity_poly.type
_entity_poly.pdbx_seq_one_letter_code
_entity_poly.pdbx_strand_id
1 'polypeptide(L)'
;MMRSGRRGHLKQVATLGMGSLLPSSLFFHEILSYTKSQRMTQQNSPFYHFRIGAIEATVISDGQTLFPPHPLYAVNTTGEEVINALESHFLPTDLYRLQCNTLFLAMGNEKVLIDTGAGNTLGPGMGHLILHMSKAGIAPKSISTILITHCHLDHIGGLMHEGKPLFPNATLYISEQELNFWQAKNIDLNSMPIEESFKTNFKKAFHDNILPLNDRINTFRFNEEIVPGIQAIETTGHSPGHTSYWIRSGSDSLLHTGDIFHHPAFDLEHPSWATAFDQDPPKAYKTRRKILDMASFERVPVMSYHMPFPALGHIFARGNHYGWESAPWIL
;
A
#
# COMPACT_ATOMS: atom_id res chain seq x y z
N MET A 1 -6.74 38.17 43.68
CA MET A 1 -5.59 38.22 42.75
C MET A 1 -5.91 37.47 41.49
N MET A 2 -6.03 38.22 40.43
CA MET A 2 -6.44 37.76 39.08
C MET A 2 -5.40 36.88 38.42
N ARG A 3 -5.81 35.82 37.74
CA ARG A 3 -5.10 35.27 36.57
C ARG A 3 -6.08 35.10 35.44
N SER A 4 -5.87 35.92 34.45
CA SER A 4 -6.62 36.02 33.20
C SER A 4 -6.45 34.81 32.33
N GLY A 5 -7.59 34.30 31.84
CA GLY A 5 -7.65 33.30 30.81
C GLY A 5 -7.26 33.86 29.43
N ARG A 6 -6.56 33.06 28.69
CA ARG A 6 -6.50 33.17 27.24
C ARG A 6 -7.57 32.28 26.62
N ARG A 7 -8.74 32.83 26.43
CA ARG A 7 -9.72 32.35 25.44
C ARG A 7 -9.60 33.29 24.24
N GLY A 8 -9.40 32.73 23.09
CA GLY A 8 -9.50 33.54 21.84
C GLY A 8 -8.79 32.82 20.69
N HIS A 9 -9.49 32.06 19.95
CA HIS A 9 -9.81 32.11 18.53
C HIS A 9 -10.34 30.76 18.04
N LEU A 10 -11.56 30.47 18.41
CA LEU A 10 -12.41 29.55 17.67
C LEU A 10 -13.57 30.38 17.17
N LYS A 11 -13.48 30.96 16.00
CA LYS A 11 -14.67 31.43 15.25
C LYS A 11 -14.37 31.38 13.76
N GLN A 12 -15.29 30.70 13.10
CA GLN A 12 -15.59 30.68 11.68
C GLN A 12 -14.89 29.57 10.87
N VAL A 13 -15.38 28.35 11.04
CA VAL A 13 -15.56 27.48 9.88
C VAL A 13 -17.02 27.65 9.45
N ALA A 14 -17.18 28.31 8.34
CA ALA A 14 -18.48 28.54 7.72
C ALA A 14 -19.08 27.19 7.32
N THR A 15 -20.35 27.04 7.67
CA THR A 15 -21.27 26.05 7.12
C THR A 15 -21.32 26.22 5.59
N LEU A 16 -20.61 25.42 4.86
CA LEU A 16 -20.80 25.27 3.42
C LEU A 16 -21.73 24.06 3.21
N GLY A 17 -22.90 24.40 2.71
CA GLY A 17 -23.96 23.47 2.41
C GLY A 17 -23.55 22.39 1.40
N MET A 18 -24.28 21.29 1.44
CA MET A 18 -24.27 20.19 0.48
C MET A 18 -24.18 20.67 -0.96
N GLY A 19 -23.22 20.12 -1.71
CA GLY A 19 -23.27 20.11 -3.16
C GLY A 19 -22.26 21.00 -3.86
N SER A 20 -20.99 20.61 -3.85
CA SER A 20 -20.08 20.73 -5.02
C SER A 20 -18.79 19.95 -4.73
N LEU A 21 -18.61 18.85 -5.44
CA LEU A 21 -17.33 18.18 -5.60
C LEU A 21 -16.36 19.23 -6.18
N LEU A 22 -15.31 19.55 -5.43
CA LEU A 22 -14.26 20.46 -5.92
C LEU A 22 -13.66 19.86 -7.21
N PRO A 23 -13.39 20.69 -8.23
CA PRO A 23 -12.77 20.22 -9.45
C PRO A 23 -11.40 19.60 -9.15
N SER A 24 -11.14 18.43 -9.73
CA SER A 24 -9.95 17.61 -9.53
C SER A 24 -8.60 18.35 -9.66
N SER A 25 -8.55 19.42 -10.46
CA SER A 25 -7.36 20.23 -10.64
C SER A 25 -6.97 21.07 -9.40
N LEU A 26 -7.95 21.51 -8.60
CA LEU A 26 -7.69 22.24 -7.36
C LEU A 26 -7.21 21.30 -6.25
N PHE A 27 -7.76 20.09 -6.19
CA PHE A 27 -7.39 19.08 -5.21
C PHE A 27 -5.91 18.64 -5.35
N PHE A 28 -5.46 18.38 -6.58
CA PHE A 28 -4.05 18.08 -6.86
C PHE A 28 -3.13 19.28 -6.64
N HIS A 29 -3.61 20.51 -6.89
CA HIS A 29 -2.81 21.72 -6.69
C HIS A 29 -2.60 22.01 -5.19
N GLU A 30 -3.58 21.76 -4.34
CA GLU A 30 -3.45 21.93 -2.89
C GLU A 30 -2.53 20.87 -2.28
N ILE A 31 -2.65 19.59 -2.70
CA ILE A 31 -1.73 18.54 -2.28
C ILE A 31 -0.29 18.87 -2.71
N LEU A 32 -0.10 19.35 -3.94
CA LEU A 32 1.22 19.76 -4.45
C LEU A 32 1.79 20.99 -3.72
N SER A 33 0.94 21.92 -3.27
CA SER A 33 1.38 23.09 -2.51
C SER A 33 1.75 22.75 -1.08
N TYR A 34 1.01 21.84 -0.44
CA TYR A 34 1.29 21.37 0.92
C TYR A 34 2.61 20.59 1.01
N THR A 35 2.90 19.74 0.01
CA THR A 35 4.16 19.00 -0.05
C THR A 35 5.38 19.90 -0.30
N LYS A 36 5.23 21.07 -0.93
CA LYS A 36 6.31 22.05 -1.09
C LYS A 36 6.72 22.77 0.21
N SER A 37 5.82 22.83 1.17
CA SER A 37 6.05 23.54 2.43
C SER A 37 6.82 22.72 3.48
N GLN A 38 6.80 21.40 3.37
CA GLN A 38 7.57 20.54 4.26
C GLN A 38 8.89 20.13 3.59
N ARG A 39 9.95 20.92 3.75
CA ARG A 39 11.30 20.37 3.71
C ARG A 39 11.43 19.38 4.88
N MET A 40 11.02 18.15 4.66
CA MET A 40 11.34 17.07 5.57
C MET A 40 12.87 16.87 5.50
N THR A 41 13.55 17.37 6.52
CA THR A 41 14.91 16.86 6.78
C THR A 41 14.74 15.37 7.02
N GLN A 42 15.24 14.56 6.09
CA GLN A 42 15.20 13.11 6.18
C GLN A 42 16.08 12.70 7.37
N GLN A 43 15.47 12.57 8.55
CA GLN A 43 16.17 12.20 9.79
C GLN A 43 16.21 10.69 10.00
N ASN A 44 15.34 9.93 9.30
CA ASN A 44 15.17 8.50 9.52
C ASN A 44 15.65 7.70 8.30
N SER A 45 16.09 6.46 8.54
CA SER A 45 16.40 5.52 7.47
C SER A 45 15.12 5.21 6.67
N PRO A 46 15.16 5.29 5.33
CA PRO A 46 14.02 4.91 4.49
C PRO A 46 13.97 3.39 4.21
N PHE A 47 14.76 2.59 4.90
CA PHE A 47 14.77 1.14 4.81
C PHE A 47 15.00 0.52 6.19
N TYR A 48 14.52 -0.71 6.35
CA TYR A 48 14.63 -1.49 7.58
C TYR A 48 15.04 -2.92 7.24
N HIS A 49 16.19 -3.37 7.78
CA HIS A 49 16.71 -4.72 7.61
C HIS A 49 16.19 -5.65 8.68
N PHE A 50 15.85 -6.87 8.30
CA PHE A 50 15.45 -7.94 9.21
C PHE A 50 15.72 -9.31 8.58
N ARG A 51 15.34 -10.39 9.25
CA ARG A 51 15.51 -11.76 8.73
C ARG A 51 14.22 -12.55 8.86
N ILE A 52 14.04 -13.48 7.92
CA ILE A 52 13.04 -14.54 7.96
C ILE A 52 13.83 -15.84 7.86
N GLY A 53 14.19 -16.42 9.00
CA GLY A 53 15.11 -17.55 9.04
C GLY A 53 16.44 -17.25 8.34
N ALA A 54 16.75 -17.96 7.27
CA ALA A 54 17.96 -17.75 6.47
C ALA A 54 17.84 -16.59 5.44
N ILE A 55 16.63 -16.10 5.17
CA ILE A 55 16.39 -15.03 4.19
C ILE A 55 16.74 -13.67 4.82
N GLU A 56 17.58 -12.89 4.13
CA GLU A 56 17.79 -11.49 4.44
C GLU A 56 16.69 -10.66 3.77
N ALA A 57 15.99 -9.88 4.56
CA ALA A 57 14.85 -9.11 4.13
C ALA A 57 15.05 -7.60 4.40
N THR A 58 14.53 -6.77 3.54
CA THR A 58 14.60 -5.32 3.70
C THR A 58 13.27 -4.70 3.28
N VAL A 59 12.61 -4.02 4.22
CA VAL A 59 11.52 -3.11 3.85
C VAL A 59 12.13 -1.82 3.31
N ILE A 60 11.64 -1.36 2.17
CA ILE A 60 12.12 -0.15 1.51
C ILE A 60 10.92 0.75 1.25
N SER A 61 10.94 1.95 1.81
CA SER A 61 9.89 2.94 1.55
C SER A 61 10.03 3.52 0.14
N ASP A 62 8.95 3.52 -0.64
CA ASP A 62 8.88 4.29 -1.88
C ASP A 62 8.57 5.77 -1.62
N GLY A 63 8.06 6.08 -0.43
CA GLY A 63 7.67 7.42 -0.03
C GLY A 63 6.28 7.46 0.59
N GLN A 64 5.68 8.64 0.57
CA GLN A 64 4.38 8.89 1.14
C GLN A 64 3.65 10.01 0.40
N THR A 65 2.33 9.93 0.39
CA THR A 65 1.46 11.00 -0.11
C THR A 65 0.35 11.29 0.90
N LEU A 66 -0.35 12.39 0.74
CA LEU A 66 -1.39 12.83 1.65
C LEU A 66 -2.73 12.84 0.93
N PHE A 67 -3.73 12.24 1.56
CA PHE A 67 -5.10 12.21 1.08
C PHE A 67 -6.06 12.64 2.19
N PRO A 68 -7.23 13.21 1.87
CA PRO A 68 -8.32 13.28 2.83
C PRO A 68 -8.69 11.85 3.26
N PRO A 69 -8.82 11.59 4.56
CA PRO A 69 -9.13 10.24 5.03
C PRO A 69 -10.52 9.76 4.61
N HIS A 70 -11.49 10.67 4.52
CA HIS A 70 -12.85 10.37 4.08
C HIS A 70 -13.17 11.14 2.77
N PRO A 71 -13.85 10.50 1.80
CA PRO A 71 -14.39 9.13 1.84
C PRO A 71 -13.40 8.03 1.42
N LEU A 72 -12.16 8.36 1.01
CA LEU A 72 -11.29 7.43 0.28
C LEU A 72 -10.99 6.12 1.04
N TYR A 73 -10.79 6.18 2.37
CA TYR A 73 -10.42 5.01 3.17
C TYR A 73 -11.60 4.40 3.94
N ALA A 74 -12.80 4.97 3.82
CA ALA A 74 -14.00 4.44 4.46
C ALA A 74 -15.24 4.98 3.74
N VAL A 75 -15.56 4.41 2.56
CA VAL A 75 -16.68 4.88 1.71
C VAL A 75 -18.06 4.54 2.26
N ASN A 76 -18.14 3.58 3.17
CA ASN A 76 -19.38 3.04 3.72
C ASN A 76 -19.64 3.43 5.19
N THR A 77 -19.01 4.52 5.63
CA THR A 77 -19.24 5.12 6.95
C THR A 77 -19.29 6.64 6.86
N THR A 78 -19.48 7.34 7.97
CA THR A 78 -19.55 8.80 8.02
C THR A 78 -18.17 9.44 8.21
N GLY A 79 -18.00 10.69 7.78
CA GLY A 79 -16.77 11.44 8.06
C GLY A 79 -16.51 11.63 9.56
N GLU A 80 -17.57 11.73 10.38
CA GLU A 80 -17.45 11.83 11.84
C GLU A 80 -16.86 10.55 12.45
N GLU A 81 -17.31 9.37 12.01
CA GLU A 81 -16.76 8.09 12.48
C GLU A 81 -15.27 7.95 12.09
N VAL A 82 -14.88 8.39 10.88
CA VAL A 82 -13.48 8.39 10.45
C VAL A 82 -12.64 9.36 11.29
N ILE A 83 -13.14 10.56 11.59
CA ILE A 83 -12.47 11.52 12.47
C ILE A 83 -12.27 10.92 13.86
N ASN A 84 -13.32 10.33 14.45
CA ASN A 84 -13.23 9.71 15.77
C ASN A 84 -12.21 8.55 15.82
N ALA A 85 -12.13 7.74 14.76
CA ALA A 85 -11.13 6.68 14.65
C ALA A 85 -9.71 7.24 14.60
N LEU A 86 -9.47 8.31 13.82
CA LEU A 86 -8.16 8.96 13.76
C LEU A 86 -7.77 9.61 15.09
N GLU A 87 -8.70 10.32 15.74
CA GLU A 87 -8.46 10.94 17.06
C GLU A 87 -8.12 9.93 18.13
N SER A 88 -8.78 8.74 18.13
CA SER A 88 -8.50 7.66 19.07
C SER A 88 -7.07 7.10 18.93
N HIS A 89 -6.49 7.26 17.76
CA HIS A 89 -5.10 6.90 17.43
C HIS A 89 -4.11 8.07 17.48
N PHE A 90 -4.54 9.25 17.96
CA PHE A 90 -3.71 10.48 18.00
C PHE A 90 -3.20 10.92 16.63
N LEU A 91 -3.98 10.68 15.59
CA LEU A 91 -3.63 10.99 14.21
C LEU A 91 -4.29 12.31 13.76
N PRO A 92 -3.66 13.03 12.79
CA PRO A 92 -4.31 14.16 12.13
C PRO A 92 -5.64 13.74 11.48
N THR A 93 -6.65 14.60 11.57
CA THR A 93 -8.01 14.30 11.08
C THR A 93 -8.30 14.90 9.72
N ASP A 94 -7.47 15.83 9.26
CA ASP A 94 -7.59 16.53 7.98
C ASP A 94 -6.92 15.82 6.82
N LEU A 95 -5.77 15.19 7.06
CA LEU A 95 -5.00 14.48 6.04
C LEU A 95 -4.45 13.15 6.57
N TYR A 96 -4.73 12.10 5.83
CA TYR A 96 -4.16 10.77 6.04
C TYR A 96 -2.88 10.61 5.21
N ARG A 97 -1.86 10.04 5.85
CA ARG A 97 -0.56 9.78 5.26
C ARG A 97 -0.49 8.36 4.72
N LEU A 98 -0.70 8.21 3.41
CA LEU A 98 -0.49 6.94 2.72
C LEU A 98 1.00 6.72 2.53
N GLN A 99 1.52 5.60 3.01
CA GLN A 99 2.89 5.14 2.80
C GLN A 99 2.89 3.97 1.83
N CYS A 100 3.96 3.83 1.04
CA CYS A 100 4.20 2.66 0.20
C CYS A 100 5.51 2.00 0.60
N ASN A 101 5.44 0.73 1.00
CA ASN A 101 6.54 -0.03 1.55
C ASN A 101 6.75 -1.31 0.74
N THR A 102 7.80 -1.36 -0.08
CA THR A 102 8.16 -2.56 -0.84
C THR A 102 9.00 -3.51 0.00
N LEU A 103 8.99 -4.80 -0.33
CA LEU A 103 9.79 -5.80 0.35
C LEU A 103 10.83 -6.41 -0.59
N PHE A 104 12.10 -6.25 -0.23
CA PHE A 104 13.22 -6.94 -0.87
C PHE A 104 13.62 -8.18 -0.05
N LEU A 105 13.90 -9.29 -0.75
CA LEU A 105 14.36 -10.55 -0.17
C LEU A 105 15.61 -11.04 -0.91
N ALA A 106 16.68 -11.37 -0.16
CA ALA A 106 17.84 -12.07 -0.68
C ALA A 106 17.75 -13.57 -0.29
N MET A 107 17.51 -14.41 -1.29
CA MET A 107 17.21 -15.85 -1.14
C MET A 107 18.26 -16.67 -1.92
N GLY A 108 19.45 -16.79 -1.38
CA GLY A 108 20.57 -17.42 -2.10
C GLY A 108 20.96 -16.62 -3.35
N ASN A 109 20.77 -17.20 -4.53
CA ASN A 109 21.04 -16.53 -5.81
C ASN A 109 19.87 -15.66 -6.29
N GLU A 110 18.67 -15.85 -5.73
CA GLU A 110 17.49 -15.09 -6.09
C GLU A 110 17.42 -13.80 -5.28
N LYS A 111 17.12 -12.70 -5.96
CA LYS A 111 16.83 -11.39 -5.37
C LYS A 111 15.42 -10.98 -5.78
N VAL A 112 14.52 -11.12 -4.84
CA VAL A 112 13.08 -10.93 -5.05
C VAL A 112 12.69 -9.54 -4.56
N LEU A 113 11.87 -8.83 -5.32
CA LEU A 113 11.22 -7.59 -4.91
C LEU A 113 9.71 -7.81 -4.98
N ILE A 114 8.98 -7.46 -3.92
CA ILE A 114 7.51 -7.49 -3.92
C ILE A 114 7.02 -6.05 -4.08
N ASP A 115 6.34 -5.80 -5.19
CA ASP A 115 5.89 -4.50 -5.70
C ASP A 115 7.02 -3.50 -5.96
N THR A 116 6.73 -2.42 -6.68
CA THR A 116 7.77 -1.52 -7.19
C THR A 116 7.53 -0.04 -6.90
N GLY A 117 6.56 0.27 -6.06
CA GLY A 117 6.26 1.66 -5.73
C GLY A 117 5.41 2.37 -6.79
N ALA A 118 5.12 3.64 -6.50
CA ALA A 118 4.29 4.50 -7.34
C ALA A 118 5.05 5.13 -8.52
N GLY A 119 6.38 5.12 -8.48
CA GLY A 119 7.14 5.89 -9.47
C GLY A 119 6.73 7.35 -9.45
N ASN A 120 6.31 7.88 -10.61
CA ASN A 120 5.88 9.28 -10.74
C ASN A 120 4.35 9.47 -10.75
N THR A 121 3.57 8.46 -10.37
CA THR A 121 2.11 8.45 -10.53
C THR A 121 1.35 9.20 -9.43
N LEU A 122 1.89 9.32 -8.23
CA LEU A 122 1.23 9.89 -7.04
C LEU A 122 1.91 11.15 -6.48
N GLY A 123 2.61 11.89 -7.33
CA GLY A 123 3.22 13.17 -6.98
C GLY A 123 4.59 13.06 -6.32
N PRO A 124 5.18 14.21 -5.91
CA PRO A 124 6.61 14.30 -5.58
C PRO A 124 7.01 13.67 -4.24
N GLY A 125 6.04 13.25 -3.43
CA GLY A 125 6.31 12.54 -2.16
C GLY A 125 6.55 11.05 -2.34
N MET A 126 6.36 10.51 -3.55
CA MET A 126 6.48 9.11 -3.92
C MET A 126 7.56 8.91 -4.98
N GLY A 127 7.83 7.66 -5.37
CA GLY A 127 8.78 7.32 -6.42
C GLY A 127 10.25 7.38 -5.98
N HIS A 128 10.49 7.19 -4.69
CA HIS A 128 11.85 7.21 -4.14
C HIS A 128 12.49 5.83 -4.01
N LEU A 129 11.82 4.76 -4.47
CA LEU A 129 12.28 3.37 -4.30
C LEU A 129 13.73 3.18 -4.77
N ILE A 130 14.06 3.62 -5.98
CA ILE A 130 15.41 3.44 -6.55
C ILE A 130 16.49 4.15 -5.71
N LEU A 131 16.19 5.36 -5.26
CA LEU A 131 17.08 6.12 -4.36
C LEU A 131 17.27 5.40 -3.03
N HIS A 132 16.18 4.87 -2.46
CA HIS A 132 16.22 4.21 -1.17
C HIS A 132 16.85 2.81 -1.26
N MET A 133 16.64 2.07 -2.35
CA MET A 133 17.38 0.85 -2.65
C MET A 133 18.90 1.10 -2.69
N SER A 134 19.30 2.17 -3.37
CA SER A 134 20.72 2.55 -3.43
C SER A 134 21.31 2.83 -2.05
N LYS A 135 20.55 3.51 -1.17
CA LYS A 135 20.94 3.76 0.22
C LYS A 135 21.03 2.47 1.05
N ALA A 136 20.19 1.48 0.74
CA ALA A 136 20.23 0.15 1.33
C ALA A 136 21.31 -0.77 0.73
N GLY A 137 22.09 -0.30 -0.25
CA GLY A 137 23.10 -1.10 -0.93
C GLY A 137 22.56 -2.10 -1.95
N ILE A 138 21.30 -1.94 -2.36
CA ILE A 138 20.61 -2.84 -3.28
C ILE A 138 20.57 -2.20 -4.68
N ALA A 139 21.23 -2.82 -5.63
CA ALA A 139 21.25 -2.34 -7.00
C ALA A 139 20.00 -2.85 -7.77
N PRO A 140 19.22 -1.99 -8.45
CA PRO A 140 18.04 -2.43 -9.21
C PRO A 140 18.33 -3.51 -10.24
N LYS A 141 19.48 -3.45 -10.91
CA LYS A 141 19.94 -4.46 -11.86
C LYS A 141 20.23 -5.84 -11.26
N SER A 142 20.32 -5.93 -9.92
CA SER A 142 20.54 -7.19 -9.23
C SER A 142 19.23 -7.94 -8.95
N ILE A 143 18.08 -7.31 -9.10
CA ILE A 143 16.77 -7.96 -8.92
C ILE A 143 16.57 -8.96 -10.04
N SER A 144 16.34 -10.23 -9.67
CA SER A 144 16.05 -11.34 -10.60
C SER A 144 14.56 -11.59 -10.77
N THR A 145 13.78 -11.30 -9.73
CA THR A 145 12.35 -11.62 -9.67
C THR A 145 11.57 -10.47 -9.06
N ILE A 146 10.46 -10.09 -9.70
CA ILE A 146 9.48 -9.16 -9.14
C ILE A 146 8.16 -9.86 -9.01
N LEU A 147 7.61 -9.87 -7.80
CA LEU A 147 6.27 -10.37 -7.51
C LEU A 147 5.33 -9.20 -7.38
N ILE A 148 4.28 -9.16 -8.19
CA ILE A 148 3.26 -8.10 -8.17
C ILE A 148 2.07 -8.59 -7.37
N THR A 149 1.68 -7.88 -6.31
CA THR A 149 0.49 -8.19 -5.53
C THR A 149 -0.78 -7.93 -6.34
N HIS A 150 -0.82 -6.79 -7.02
CA HIS A 150 -1.87 -6.37 -7.93
C HIS A 150 -1.41 -5.17 -8.76
N CYS A 151 -2.18 -4.80 -9.81
CA CYS A 151 -1.73 -3.80 -10.77
C CYS A 151 -2.28 -2.38 -10.51
N HIS A 152 -2.49 -1.98 -9.27
CA HIS A 152 -2.72 -0.58 -8.96
C HIS A 152 -1.44 0.24 -9.16
N LEU A 153 -1.64 1.53 -9.44
CA LEU A 153 -0.59 2.42 -9.94
C LEU A 153 0.60 2.62 -8.97
N ASP A 154 0.36 2.46 -7.70
CA ASP A 154 1.38 2.59 -6.65
C ASP A 154 2.13 1.29 -6.33
N HIS A 155 1.77 0.19 -6.98
CA HIS A 155 2.49 -1.10 -6.92
C HIS A 155 3.33 -1.36 -8.15
N ILE A 156 2.90 -0.85 -9.31
CA ILE A 156 3.55 -1.08 -10.60
C ILE A 156 4.23 0.16 -11.19
N GLY A 157 3.97 1.36 -10.65
CA GLY A 157 4.43 2.63 -11.23
C GLY A 157 5.94 2.80 -11.28
N GLY A 158 6.67 2.07 -10.44
CA GLY A 158 8.14 2.08 -10.41
C GLY A 158 8.81 1.05 -11.32
N LEU A 159 8.08 0.33 -12.18
CA LEU A 159 8.68 -0.61 -13.13
C LEU A 159 9.42 0.08 -14.28
N MET A 160 8.91 1.22 -14.74
CA MET A 160 9.43 1.95 -15.88
C MET A 160 9.77 3.41 -15.53
N HIS A 161 10.78 3.96 -16.17
CA HIS A 161 11.09 5.38 -16.11
C HIS A 161 11.51 5.87 -17.51
N GLU A 162 10.82 6.88 -18.02
CA GLU A 162 11.09 7.44 -19.36
C GLU A 162 11.16 6.35 -20.46
N GLY A 163 10.26 5.38 -20.42
CA GLY A 163 10.20 4.28 -21.38
C GLY A 163 11.27 3.20 -21.23
N LYS A 164 12.03 3.21 -20.13
CA LYS A 164 13.08 2.21 -19.85
C LYS A 164 12.76 1.41 -18.60
N PRO A 165 12.99 0.08 -18.59
CA PRO A 165 12.86 -0.74 -17.41
C PRO A 165 13.84 -0.33 -16.30
N LEU A 166 13.35 -0.11 -15.08
CA LEU A 166 14.20 0.17 -13.92
C LEU A 166 14.85 -1.10 -13.36
N PHE A 167 14.26 -2.27 -13.64
CA PHE A 167 14.77 -3.59 -13.23
C PHE A 167 15.07 -4.43 -14.48
N PRO A 168 16.19 -4.18 -15.18
CA PRO A 168 16.43 -4.72 -16.53
C PRO A 168 16.60 -6.25 -16.57
N ASN A 169 16.94 -6.89 -15.44
CA ASN A 169 17.21 -8.33 -15.36
C ASN A 169 16.07 -9.11 -14.70
N ALA A 170 15.00 -8.43 -14.26
CA ALA A 170 13.93 -9.08 -13.53
C ALA A 170 12.91 -9.76 -14.45
N THR A 171 12.46 -10.94 -14.02
CA THR A 171 11.22 -11.58 -14.48
C THR A 171 10.09 -11.15 -13.56
N LEU A 172 8.95 -10.75 -14.13
CA LEU A 172 7.76 -10.34 -13.39
C LEU A 172 6.83 -11.54 -13.22
N TYR A 173 6.24 -11.67 -12.05
CA TYR A 173 5.21 -12.66 -11.77
C TYR A 173 3.93 -11.94 -11.33
N ILE A 174 2.84 -12.21 -12.05
CA ILE A 174 1.52 -11.60 -11.82
C ILE A 174 0.49 -12.72 -11.83
N SER A 175 -0.53 -12.70 -10.97
CA SER A 175 -1.57 -13.71 -11.03
C SER A 175 -2.27 -13.68 -12.39
N GLU A 176 -2.60 -14.85 -12.92
CA GLU A 176 -3.30 -14.97 -14.21
C GLU A 176 -4.60 -14.16 -14.21
N GLN A 177 -5.29 -14.14 -13.09
CA GLN A 177 -6.54 -13.42 -12.94
C GLN A 177 -6.35 -11.89 -12.97
N GLU A 178 -5.30 -11.38 -12.35
CA GLU A 178 -4.98 -9.95 -12.35
C GLU A 178 -4.60 -9.47 -13.77
N LEU A 179 -3.68 -10.20 -14.40
CA LEU A 179 -3.23 -9.86 -15.73
C LEU A 179 -4.38 -9.88 -16.76
N ASN A 180 -5.23 -10.91 -16.70
CA ASN A 180 -6.39 -11.03 -17.59
C ASN A 180 -7.38 -9.86 -17.41
N PHE A 181 -7.61 -9.42 -16.18
CA PHE A 181 -8.47 -8.27 -15.91
C PHE A 181 -7.93 -6.99 -16.54
N TRP A 182 -6.65 -6.68 -16.31
CA TRP A 182 -6.05 -5.44 -16.80
C TRP A 182 -5.74 -5.43 -18.29
N GLN A 183 -5.60 -6.61 -18.92
CA GLN A 183 -5.46 -6.75 -20.36
C GLN A 183 -6.81 -6.76 -21.11
N ALA A 184 -7.93 -6.79 -20.41
CA ALA A 184 -9.24 -6.77 -21.03
C ALA A 184 -9.44 -5.51 -21.88
N LYS A 185 -10.10 -5.64 -23.03
CA LYS A 185 -10.42 -4.52 -23.93
C LYS A 185 -11.16 -3.39 -23.20
N ASN A 186 -12.03 -3.75 -22.26
CA ASN A 186 -12.79 -2.82 -21.43
C ASN A 186 -12.47 -3.16 -19.97
N ILE A 187 -11.58 -2.40 -19.35
CA ILE A 187 -11.28 -2.51 -17.93
C ILE A 187 -12.39 -1.80 -17.15
N ASP A 188 -13.16 -2.58 -16.38
CA ASP A 188 -14.28 -2.07 -15.59
C ASP A 188 -13.83 -1.67 -14.18
N LEU A 189 -13.82 -0.36 -13.92
CA LEU A 189 -13.52 0.24 -12.61
C LEU A 189 -14.75 0.97 -12.03
N ASN A 190 -15.96 0.63 -12.46
CA ASN A 190 -17.18 1.34 -12.04
C ASN A 190 -17.53 1.14 -10.58
N SER A 191 -17.09 0.04 -9.97
CA SER A 191 -17.26 -0.22 -8.55
C SER A 191 -16.43 0.71 -7.64
N MET A 192 -15.37 1.31 -8.18
CA MET A 192 -14.52 2.25 -7.46
C MET A 192 -15.16 3.65 -7.47
N PRO A 193 -15.63 4.20 -6.34
CA PRO A 193 -16.24 5.52 -6.27
C PRO A 193 -15.20 6.64 -6.26
N ILE A 194 -14.30 6.62 -7.24
CA ILE A 194 -13.26 7.62 -7.49
C ILE A 194 -13.52 8.33 -8.81
N GLU A 195 -12.89 9.49 -8.99
CA GLU A 195 -13.05 10.26 -10.22
C GLU A 195 -12.53 9.54 -11.47
N GLU A 196 -13.16 9.80 -12.62
CA GLU A 196 -12.78 9.19 -13.90
C GLU A 196 -11.35 9.52 -14.33
N SER A 197 -10.85 10.70 -13.96
CA SER A 197 -9.45 11.08 -14.14
C SER A 197 -8.51 10.12 -13.42
N PHE A 198 -8.86 9.71 -12.20
CA PHE A 198 -8.07 8.79 -11.41
C PHE A 198 -8.16 7.36 -11.96
N LYS A 199 -9.34 6.90 -12.38
CA LYS A 199 -9.52 5.62 -13.11
C LYS A 199 -8.67 5.56 -14.38
N THR A 200 -8.61 6.68 -15.11
CA THR A 200 -7.74 6.81 -16.28
C THR A 200 -6.26 6.65 -15.93
N ASN A 201 -5.82 7.18 -14.79
CA ASN A 201 -4.44 7.02 -14.33
C ASN A 201 -4.10 5.56 -13.99
N PHE A 202 -5.02 4.79 -13.41
CA PHE A 202 -4.83 3.34 -13.19
C PHE A 202 -4.60 2.61 -14.52
N LYS A 203 -5.48 2.84 -15.50
CA LYS A 203 -5.35 2.22 -16.84
C LYS A 203 -4.06 2.63 -17.53
N LYS A 204 -3.69 3.91 -17.42
CA LYS A 204 -2.44 4.43 -17.99
C LYS A 204 -1.22 3.82 -17.30
N ALA A 205 -1.23 3.68 -15.98
CA ALA A 205 -0.12 3.06 -15.25
C ALA A 205 0.11 1.61 -15.69
N PHE A 206 -0.96 0.83 -15.86
CA PHE A 206 -0.85 -0.52 -16.40
C PHE A 206 -0.27 -0.51 -17.82
N HIS A 207 -0.80 0.33 -18.71
CA HIS A 207 -0.32 0.47 -20.08
C HIS A 207 1.17 0.83 -20.15
N ASP A 208 1.61 1.80 -19.36
CA ASP A 208 2.97 2.34 -19.45
C ASP A 208 4.01 1.49 -18.69
N ASN A 209 3.60 0.69 -17.69
CA ASN A 209 4.53 -0.04 -16.84
C ASN A 209 4.49 -1.56 -17.06
N ILE A 210 3.36 -2.15 -17.44
CA ILE A 210 3.22 -3.60 -17.60
C ILE A 210 3.34 -4.02 -19.06
N LEU A 211 2.61 -3.38 -19.98
CA LEU A 211 2.61 -3.80 -21.38
C LEU A 211 3.99 -3.78 -22.06
N PRO A 212 4.88 -2.79 -21.78
CA PRO A 212 6.24 -2.81 -22.35
C PRO A 212 7.11 -3.97 -21.88
N LEU A 213 6.72 -4.66 -20.79
CA LEU A 213 7.45 -5.78 -20.19
C LEU A 213 6.77 -7.12 -20.44
N ASN A 214 5.81 -7.20 -21.36
CA ASN A 214 4.97 -8.38 -21.56
C ASN A 214 5.78 -9.66 -21.89
N ASP A 215 6.94 -9.53 -22.53
CA ASP A 215 7.87 -10.62 -22.83
C ASP A 215 8.62 -11.16 -21.60
N ARG A 216 8.51 -10.49 -20.45
CA ARG A 216 9.15 -10.85 -19.17
C ARG A 216 8.14 -11.22 -18.09
N ILE A 217 6.87 -11.34 -18.44
CA ILE A 217 5.82 -11.69 -17.49
C ILE A 217 5.57 -13.19 -17.52
N ASN A 218 5.68 -13.80 -16.34
CA ASN A 218 5.16 -15.12 -16.06
C ASN A 218 3.87 -14.99 -15.22
N THR A 219 2.87 -15.74 -15.57
CA THR A 219 1.64 -15.81 -14.77
C THR A 219 1.70 -17.01 -13.83
N PHE A 220 0.98 -16.89 -12.70
CA PHE A 220 0.80 -17.98 -11.74
C PHE A 220 -0.67 -18.11 -11.34
N ARG A 221 -1.02 -19.25 -10.78
CA ARG A 221 -2.30 -19.52 -10.13
C ARG A 221 -2.16 -19.45 -8.63
N PHE A 222 -3.24 -19.12 -7.95
CA PHE A 222 -3.22 -19.08 -6.48
C PHE A 222 -2.85 -20.43 -5.87
N ASN A 223 -2.20 -20.38 -4.72
CA ASN A 223 -1.64 -21.48 -3.95
C ASN A 223 -0.43 -22.17 -4.59
N GLU A 224 0.07 -21.68 -5.73
CA GLU A 224 1.35 -22.14 -6.28
C GLU A 224 2.53 -21.54 -5.50
N GLU A 225 3.60 -22.30 -5.39
CA GLU A 225 4.91 -21.81 -4.97
C GLU A 225 5.59 -21.19 -6.21
N ILE A 226 5.81 -19.87 -6.18
CA ILE A 226 6.31 -19.14 -7.36
C ILE A 226 7.83 -19.21 -7.44
N VAL A 227 8.48 -19.02 -6.31
CA VAL A 227 9.91 -19.28 -6.10
C VAL A 227 10.04 -20.12 -4.82
N PRO A 228 11.07 -20.94 -4.66
CA PRO A 228 11.23 -21.76 -3.47
C PRO A 228 11.12 -20.95 -2.18
N GLY A 229 10.14 -21.27 -1.34
CA GLY A 229 9.86 -20.56 -0.09
C GLY A 229 8.85 -19.42 -0.21
N ILE A 230 8.30 -19.10 -1.40
CA ILE A 230 7.26 -18.06 -1.55
C ILE A 230 6.04 -18.63 -2.25
N GLN A 231 4.94 -18.72 -1.51
CA GLN A 231 3.64 -19.18 -1.98
C GLN A 231 2.67 -18.03 -2.22
N ALA A 232 1.99 -18.04 -3.37
CA ALA A 232 0.91 -17.12 -3.68
C ALA A 232 -0.37 -17.51 -2.94
N ILE A 233 -0.98 -16.58 -2.22
CA ILE A 233 -2.22 -16.78 -1.49
C ILE A 233 -3.32 -15.95 -2.14
N GLU A 234 -4.46 -16.57 -2.46
CA GLU A 234 -5.62 -15.84 -2.99
C GLU A 234 -6.17 -14.86 -1.95
N THR A 235 -6.14 -13.59 -2.30
CA THR A 235 -6.66 -12.50 -1.47
C THR A 235 -7.43 -11.48 -2.28
N THR A 236 -8.19 -11.98 -3.25
CA THR A 236 -9.00 -11.20 -4.18
C THR A 236 -10.11 -10.39 -3.49
N GLY A 237 -10.49 -9.27 -4.12
CA GLY A 237 -11.52 -8.34 -3.65
C GLY A 237 -11.08 -6.88 -3.77
N HIS A 238 -9.91 -6.54 -3.26
CA HIS A 238 -9.28 -5.24 -3.50
C HIS A 238 -9.00 -5.03 -5.00
N SER A 239 -8.40 -6.03 -5.63
CA SER A 239 -8.44 -6.20 -7.09
C SER A 239 -8.90 -7.62 -7.44
N PRO A 240 -9.29 -7.89 -8.70
CA PRO A 240 -9.76 -9.22 -9.12
C PRO A 240 -8.73 -10.33 -8.92
N GLY A 241 -7.46 -10.04 -9.07
CA GLY A 241 -6.36 -10.99 -8.92
C GLY A 241 -5.39 -10.67 -7.78
N HIS A 242 -5.80 -9.84 -6.81
CA HIS A 242 -4.96 -9.49 -5.67
C HIS A 242 -4.40 -10.73 -4.97
N THR A 243 -3.09 -10.70 -4.70
CA THR A 243 -2.31 -11.80 -4.17
C THR A 243 -1.52 -11.35 -2.95
N SER A 244 -1.63 -12.11 -1.87
CA SER A 244 -0.68 -12.06 -0.74
C SER A 244 0.39 -13.11 -0.92
N TYR A 245 1.55 -12.93 -0.28
CA TYR A 245 2.66 -13.87 -0.37
C TYR A 245 3.03 -14.42 1.01
N TRP A 246 3.03 -15.75 1.12
CA TRP A 246 3.52 -16.42 2.31
C TRP A 246 4.98 -16.79 2.09
N ILE A 247 5.89 -16.16 2.82
CA ILE A 247 7.33 -16.35 2.73
C ILE A 247 7.76 -17.25 3.86
N ARG A 248 8.50 -18.34 3.56
CA ARG A 248 8.94 -19.33 4.55
C ARG A 248 10.42 -19.62 4.42
N SER A 249 11.09 -19.80 5.58
CA SER A 249 12.48 -20.20 5.66
C SER A 249 12.71 -21.02 6.92
N GLY A 250 12.78 -22.35 6.78
CA GLY A 250 12.80 -23.27 7.93
C GLY A 250 11.52 -23.18 8.73
N SER A 251 11.63 -22.87 10.03
CA SER A 251 10.48 -22.66 10.93
C SER A 251 9.90 -21.25 10.86
N ASP A 252 10.63 -20.31 10.26
CA ASP A 252 10.25 -18.91 10.25
C ASP A 252 9.41 -18.56 9.01
N SER A 253 8.50 -17.64 9.19
CA SER A 253 7.63 -17.20 8.10
C SER A 253 7.27 -15.72 8.23
N LEU A 254 6.82 -15.14 7.13
CA LEU A 254 6.22 -13.81 7.03
C LEU A 254 5.06 -13.85 6.06
N LEU A 255 3.94 -13.23 6.40
CA LEU A 255 2.85 -13.00 5.49
C LEU A 255 2.91 -11.57 4.95
N HIS A 256 3.22 -11.40 3.66
CA HIS A 256 3.08 -10.12 2.98
C HIS A 256 1.66 -10.00 2.43
N THR A 257 0.90 -9.01 2.88
CA THR A 257 -0.55 -8.96 2.66
C THR A 257 -0.96 -8.06 1.48
N GLY A 258 -0.03 -7.28 0.90
CA GLY A 258 -0.42 -6.25 -0.07
C GLY A 258 -1.42 -5.27 0.57
N ASP A 259 -2.54 -5.05 -0.11
CA ASP A 259 -3.56 -4.06 0.21
C ASP A 259 -4.82 -4.63 0.86
N ILE A 260 -4.69 -5.73 1.60
CA ILE A 260 -5.82 -6.25 2.38
C ILE A 260 -6.25 -5.25 3.45
N PHE A 261 -5.29 -4.53 4.02
CA PHE A 261 -5.52 -3.46 4.99
C PHE A 261 -4.41 -2.40 4.89
N HIS A 262 -4.75 -1.16 5.27
CA HIS A 262 -3.93 0.03 5.05
C HIS A 262 -3.44 0.65 6.36
N HIS A 263 -4.27 0.65 7.40
CA HIS A 263 -3.93 1.31 8.66
C HIS A 263 -4.68 0.70 9.85
N PRO A 264 -4.05 0.62 11.05
CA PRO A 264 -4.71 0.07 12.24
C PRO A 264 -6.03 0.76 12.59
N ALA A 265 -6.09 2.10 12.51
CA ALA A 265 -7.29 2.87 12.82
C ALA A 265 -8.46 2.66 11.85
N PHE A 266 -8.21 2.10 10.67
CA PHE A 266 -9.25 1.82 9.68
C PHE A 266 -9.56 0.33 9.66
N ASP A 267 -8.78 -0.41 8.89
CA ASP A 267 -9.09 -1.78 8.50
C ASP A 267 -8.98 -2.81 9.62
N LEU A 268 -8.21 -2.53 10.68
CA LEU A 268 -8.09 -3.44 11.82
C LEU A 268 -9.17 -3.20 12.87
N GLU A 269 -9.41 -1.94 13.23
CA GLU A 269 -10.50 -1.61 14.18
C GLU A 269 -11.88 -1.71 13.52
N HIS A 270 -11.96 -1.41 12.23
CA HIS A 270 -13.19 -1.41 11.45
C HIS A 270 -13.08 -2.29 10.21
N PRO A 271 -12.98 -3.63 10.33
CA PRO A 271 -12.71 -4.51 9.18
C PRO A 271 -13.77 -4.45 8.08
N SER A 272 -14.97 -3.94 8.39
CA SER A 272 -16.08 -3.76 7.46
C SER A 272 -16.00 -2.46 6.65
N TRP A 273 -15.11 -1.53 7.01
CA TRP A 273 -14.92 -0.32 6.21
C TRP A 273 -14.27 -0.68 4.87
N ALA A 274 -14.84 -0.12 3.79
CA ALA A 274 -14.37 -0.34 2.44
C ALA A 274 -13.59 0.87 1.96
N THR A 275 -12.49 0.65 1.26
CA THR A 275 -11.77 1.73 0.60
C THR A 275 -12.42 2.04 -0.75
N ALA A 276 -12.24 3.28 -1.24
CA ALA A 276 -12.66 3.66 -2.57
C ALA A 276 -11.92 2.90 -3.69
N PHE A 277 -10.85 2.20 -3.32
CA PHE A 277 -9.99 1.45 -4.24
C PHE A 277 -10.37 -0.04 -4.33
N ASP A 278 -11.26 -0.53 -3.47
CA ASP A 278 -11.76 -1.91 -3.54
C ASP A 278 -12.64 -2.10 -4.78
N GLN A 279 -12.28 -3.03 -5.68
CA GLN A 279 -13.04 -3.33 -6.88
C GLN A 279 -14.25 -4.25 -6.61
N ASP A 280 -14.18 -5.05 -5.55
CA ASP A 280 -15.30 -5.84 -5.01
C ASP A 280 -15.32 -5.69 -3.49
N PRO A 281 -15.92 -4.60 -2.94
CA PRO A 281 -15.90 -4.33 -1.50
C PRO A 281 -16.46 -5.46 -0.64
N PRO A 282 -17.57 -6.16 -1.00
CA PRO A 282 -18.04 -7.31 -0.25
C PRO A 282 -17.04 -8.47 -0.20
N LYS A 283 -16.33 -8.73 -1.30
CA LYS A 283 -15.28 -9.76 -1.35
C LYS A 283 -14.04 -9.32 -0.60
N ALA A 284 -13.61 -8.06 -0.74
CA ALA A 284 -12.49 -7.47 -0.01
C ALA A 284 -12.71 -7.59 1.52
N TYR A 285 -13.89 -7.29 2.01
CA TYR A 285 -14.25 -7.49 3.42
C TYR A 285 -14.11 -8.94 3.87
N LYS A 286 -14.66 -9.90 3.11
CA LYS A 286 -14.56 -11.33 3.45
C LYS A 286 -13.11 -11.82 3.45
N THR A 287 -12.35 -11.39 2.47
CA THR A 287 -10.92 -11.68 2.35
C THR A 287 -10.14 -11.09 3.53
N ARG A 288 -10.37 -9.82 3.85
CA ARG A 288 -9.76 -9.12 4.98
C ARG A 288 -10.02 -9.86 6.28
N ARG A 289 -11.28 -10.18 6.57
CA ARG A 289 -11.64 -10.95 7.77
C ARG A 289 -10.90 -12.29 7.84
N LYS A 290 -10.92 -13.07 6.75
CA LYS A 290 -10.24 -14.36 6.69
C LYS A 290 -8.73 -14.24 7.00
N ILE A 291 -8.07 -13.24 6.42
CA ILE A 291 -6.63 -13.05 6.61
C ILE A 291 -6.31 -12.53 8.01
N LEU A 292 -7.11 -11.62 8.55
CA LEU A 292 -6.94 -11.11 9.91
C LEU A 292 -7.16 -12.22 10.95
N ASP A 293 -8.21 -13.06 10.79
CA ASP A 293 -8.45 -14.21 11.65
C ASP A 293 -7.27 -15.21 11.59
N MET A 294 -6.82 -15.56 10.39
CA MET A 294 -5.70 -16.47 10.19
C MET A 294 -4.41 -15.91 10.81
N ALA A 295 -4.05 -14.67 10.50
CA ALA A 295 -2.81 -14.07 10.97
C ALA A 295 -2.77 -13.94 12.51
N SER A 296 -3.91 -13.62 13.14
CA SER A 296 -4.01 -13.55 14.59
C SER A 296 -3.96 -14.91 15.26
N PHE A 297 -4.56 -15.94 14.65
CA PHE A 297 -4.57 -17.32 15.17
C PHE A 297 -3.19 -17.98 15.04
N GLU A 298 -2.59 -17.90 13.85
CA GLU A 298 -1.26 -18.46 13.55
C GLU A 298 -0.13 -17.65 14.21
N ARG A 299 -0.43 -16.43 14.68
CA ARG A 299 0.56 -15.50 15.25
C ARG A 299 1.75 -15.24 14.31
N VAL A 300 1.50 -15.32 13.01
CA VAL A 300 2.51 -15.09 11.99
C VAL A 300 2.88 -13.59 11.92
N PRO A 301 4.18 -13.25 11.80
CA PRO A 301 4.57 -11.89 11.45
C PRO A 301 3.94 -11.46 10.13
N VAL A 302 3.48 -10.24 10.08
CA VAL A 302 2.81 -9.65 8.91
C VAL A 302 3.57 -8.43 8.44
N MET A 303 3.68 -8.28 7.13
CA MET A 303 4.01 -7.03 6.49
C MET A 303 2.85 -6.60 5.58
N SER A 304 2.39 -5.36 5.70
CA SER A 304 1.37 -4.80 4.82
C SER A 304 1.88 -3.53 4.14
N TYR A 305 1.60 -3.39 2.87
CA TYR A 305 2.21 -2.39 2.00
C TYR A 305 2.01 -0.95 2.47
N HIS A 306 0.82 -0.62 2.98
CA HIS A 306 0.44 0.74 3.39
C HIS A 306 0.51 1.02 4.89
N MET A 307 0.79 0.00 5.71
CA MET A 307 0.94 0.20 7.15
C MET A 307 2.08 1.19 7.46
N PRO A 308 2.03 1.87 8.61
CA PRO A 308 3.12 2.76 9.03
C PRO A 308 4.47 2.05 9.03
N PHE A 309 5.47 2.70 8.41
CA PHE A 309 6.83 2.15 8.27
C PHE A 309 7.41 1.70 9.63
N PRO A 310 8.07 0.53 9.74
CA PRO A 310 8.48 -0.37 8.66
C PRO A 310 7.41 -1.36 8.21
N ALA A 311 6.16 -1.17 8.56
CA ALA A 311 5.01 -1.96 8.14
C ALA A 311 5.06 -3.44 8.57
N LEU A 312 5.89 -3.77 9.55
CA LEU A 312 6.11 -5.09 10.13
C LEU A 312 5.49 -5.16 11.52
N GLY A 313 4.82 -6.26 11.82
CA GLY A 313 4.25 -6.49 13.14
C GLY A 313 3.41 -7.76 13.23
N HIS A 314 2.57 -7.82 14.24
CA HIS A 314 1.65 -8.92 14.48
C HIS A 314 0.22 -8.39 14.60
N ILE A 315 -0.72 -9.18 14.10
CA ILE A 315 -2.14 -8.95 14.28
C ILE A 315 -2.61 -9.79 15.48
N PHE A 316 -3.41 -9.19 16.34
CA PHE A 316 -4.05 -9.90 17.45
C PHE A 316 -5.55 -9.60 17.50
N ALA A 317 -6.35 -10.62 17.81
CA ALA A 317 -7.79 -10.47 17.92
C ALA A 317 -8.17 -9.64 19.18
N ARG A 318 -9.18 -8.77 19.05
CA ARG A 318 -9.65 -7.87 20.10
C ARG A 318 -11.17 -7.75 20.03
N GLY A 319 -11.84 -8.77 20.54
CA GLY A 319 -13.30 -8.87 20.37
C GLY A 319 -13.69 -9.07 18.89
N ASN A 320 -14.46 -8.13 18.35
CA ASN A 320 -14.91 -8.17 16.94
C ASN A 320 -13.97 -7.45 15.97
N HIS A 321 -12.87 -6.90 16.45
CA HIS A 321 -11.86 -6.18 15.70
C HIS A 321 -10.46 -6.71 16.01
N TYR A 322 -9.44 -6.09 15.45
CA TYR A 322 -8.04 -6.51 15.61
C TYR A 322 -7.18 -5.34 16.05
N GLY A 323 -6.09 -5.67 16.73
CA GLY A 323 -5.03 -4.73 17.04
C GLY A 323 -3.75 -5.05 16.27
N TRP A 324 -2.85 -4.10 16.27
CA TRP A 324 -1.53 -4.20 15.67
C TRP A 324 -0.45 -3.99 16.71
N GLU A 325 0.48 -4.92 16.79
CA GLU A 325 1.72 -4.77 17.54
C GLU A 325 2.88 -4.65 16.57
N SER A 326 3.45 -3.47 16.48
CA SER A 326 4.60 -3.22 15.58
C SER A 326 5.80 -4.05 16.00
N ALA A 327 6.55 -4.58 15.03
CA ALA A 327 7.81 -5.24 15.31
C ALA A 327 8.77 -4.28 16.03
N PRO A 328 9.50 -4.74 17.05
CA PRO A 328 10.46 -3.90 17.75
C PRO A 328 11.59 -3.50 16.80
N TRP A 329 12.06 -2.25 16.91
CA TRP A 329 13.28 -1.83 16.24
C TRP A 329 14.47 -2.55 16.87
N ILE A 330 15.20 -3.30 16.06
CA ILE A 330 16.47 -3.93 16.44
C ILE A 330 17.57 -3.05 15.85
N LEU A 331 18.37 -2.45 16.73
CA LEU A 331 19.48 -1.57 16.37
C LEU A 331 20.77 -2.36 16.14
#